data_bc2171631a8649da60bab0628a7d7de9
#
_entry.id   bc2171631a8649da60bab0628a7d7de9
#
_cell.length_a   1.000
_cell.length_b   1.000
_cell.length_c   1.000
_cell.angle_alpha   90.00
_cell.angle_beta   90.00
_cell.angle_gamma   90.00
#
_symmetry.space_group_name_H-M   'P 1'
#
loop_
_entity.id
_entity.type
_entity.pdbx_description
1 polymer ?
#
loop_
_entity_poly.entity_id
_entity_poly.type
_entity_poly.pdbx_seq_one_letter_code
_entity_poly.pdbx_strand_id
1 'polypeptide(L)'
;FPRPRDITGIRSWFGLTNQLAFASTSIQTLQALETYSNRLLNLLEDELQKAFDISKEHIIAAIHEGVTIYDPSRTTALLTDWSKVGLGFVLMQKHCSCPGKSPVCCSTGWKVTFVGSRFCSPAESRYAPIEGESLAVSWSLEKAKYFVLGHPDLTVATDHQPLLKLLGDRALEDIPNPRLFNLKEKTL
;
A
#
# COMPACT_ATOMS: atom_id res chain seq x y z
N PHE A 1 6.27 -19.99 1.35
CA PHE A 1 5.95 -19.86 -0.08
C PHE A 1 6.88 -20.79 -0.87
N PRO A 2 6.39 -21.61 -1.80
CA PRO A 2 7.22 -22.48 -2.59
C PRO A 2 8.08 -21.66 -3.57
N ARG A 3 9.23 -22.19 -3.97
CA ARG A 3 10.12 -21.58 -4.96
C ARG A 3 9.36 -21.32 -6.27
N PRO A 4 9.38 -20.09 -6.81
CA PRO A 4 8.83 -19.79 -8.13
C PRO A 4 9.56 -20.62 -9.23
N ARG A 5 8.77 -21.26 -10.10
CA ARG A 5 9.31 -22.08 -11.21
C ARG A 5 9.08 -21.46 -12.58
N ASP A 6 8.28 -20.41 -12.64
CA ASP A 6 7.90 -19.70 -13.86
C ASP A 6 7.67 -18.21 -13.58
N ILE A 7 7.44 -17.44 -14.63
CA ILE A 7 7.15 -15.99 -14.55
C ILE A 7 5.91 -15.70 -13.69
N THR A 8 4.91 -16.56 -13.73
CA THR A 8 3.68 -16.40 -12.94
C THR A 8 3.97 -16.55 -11.45
N GLY A 9 4.77 -17.54 -11.08
CA GLY A 9 5.24 -17.74 -9.71
C GLY A 9 6.08 -16.57 -9.20
N ILE A 10 6.97 -16.03 -10.06
CA ILE A 10 7.76 -14.83 -9.74
C ILE A 10 6.85 -13.63 -9.50
N ARG A 11 5.88 -13.35 -10.37
CA ARG A 11 4.91 -12.27 -10.21
C ARG A 11 4.07 -12.42 -8.94
N SER A 12 3.65 -13.64 -8.62
CA SER A 12 2.91 -13.93 -7.39
C SER A 12 3.77 -13.67 -6.14
N TRP A 13 5.05 -14.03 -6.18
CA TRP A 13 6.00 -13.73 -5.12
C TRP A 13 6.19 -12.22 -4.95
N PHE A 14 6.42 -11.48 -6.05
CA PHE A 14 6.53 -10.03 -6.01
C PHE A 14 5.23 -9.35 -5.51
N GLY A 15 4.07 -9.85 -5.88
CA GLY A 15 2.80 -9.36 -5.33
C GLY A 15 2.72 -9.51 -3.81
N LEU A 16 3.22 -10.61 -3.27
CA LEU A 16 3.29 -10.84 -1.83
C LEU A 16 4.34 -9.94 -1.15
N THR A 17 5.54 -9.83 -1.73
CA THR A 17 6.62 -9.00 -1.17
C THR A 17 6.27 -7.52 -1.20
N ASN A 18 5.60 -7.04 -2.24
CA ASN A 18 5.12 -5.66 -2.33
C ASN A 18 4.11 -5.30 -1.23
N GLN A 19 3.28 -6.24 -0.80
CA GLN A 19 2.39 -6.01 0.34
C GLN A 19 3.14 -5.75 1.65
N LEU A 20 4.38 -6.19 1.75
CA LEU A 20 5.22 -6.04 2.94
C LEU A 20 6.33 -5.00 2.77
N ALA A 21 6.50 -4.43 1.57
CA ALA A 21 7.56 -3.47 1.25
C ALA A 21 7.51 -2.20 2.11
N PHE A 22 6.33 -1.80 2.58
CA PHE A 22 6.17 -0.69 3.52
C PHE A 22 6.66 -1.01 4.93
N ALA A 23 6.73 -2.30 5.29
CA ALA A 23 7.21 -2.72 6.60
C ALA A 23 8.74 -2.76 6.71
N SER A 24 9.46 -2.73 5.57
CA SER A 24 10.93 -2.80 5.57
C SER A 24 11.53 -2.12 4.34
N THR A 25 12.44 -1.17 4.55
CA THR A 25 13.24 -0.52 3.50
C THR A 25 14.07 -1.52 2.67
N SER A 26 14.40 -2.67 3.25
CA SER A 26 15.14 -3.74 2.57
C SER A 26 14.31 -4.42 1.46
N ILE A 27 12.98 -4.42 1.57
CA ILE A 27 12.10 -4.98 0.55
C ILE A 27 11.96 -4.03 -0.64
N GLN A 28 12.11 -2.71 -0.45
CA GLN A 28 12.13 -1.73 -1.54
C GLN A 28 13.29 -1.97 -2.52
N THR A 29 14.41 -2.51 -2.03
CA THR A 29 15.56 -2.89 -2.88
C THR A 29 15.22 -4.06 -3.81
N LEU A 30 14.25 -4.91 -3.45
CA LEU A 30 13.80 -6.01 -4.29
C LEU A 30 12.90 -5.54 -5.45
N GLN A 31 12.27 -4.37 -5.36
CA GLN A 31 11.53 -3.75 -6.47
C GLN A 31 12.45 -3.41 -7.65
N ALA A 32 13.72 -3.09 -7.39
CA ALA A 32 14.70 -2.89 -8.44
C ALA A 32 14.94 -4.16 -9.28
N LEU A 33 14.69 -5.35 -8.72
CA LEU A 33 14.80 -6.63 -9.42
C LEU A 33 13.64 -6.88 -10.41
N GLU A 34 12.50 -6.22 -10.24
CA GLU A 34 11.36 -6.33 -11.17
C GLU A 34 11.73 -5.82 -12.57
N THR A 35 12.52 -4.74 -12.64
CA THR A 35 13.02 -4.18 -13.90
C THR A 35 14.00 -5.14 -14.60
N TYR A 36 14.67 -6.00 -13.84
CA TYR A 36 15.59 -7.01 -14.35
C TYR A 36 14.91 -8.33 -14.72
N SER A 37 13.66 -8.59 -14.29
CA SER A 37 13.00 -9.89 -14.48
C SER A 37 12.84 -10.27 -15.95
N ASN A 38 12.68 -9.30 -16.86
CA ASN A 38 12.61 -9.53 -18.30
C ASN A 38 13.98 -9.81 -18.96
N ARG A 39 15.09 -9.47 -18.29
CA ARG A 39 16.46 -9.78 -18.73
C ARG A 39 17.06 -11.00 -18.03
N LEU A 40 16.56 -11.37 -16.87
CA LEU A 40 17.12 -12.39 -15.97
C LEU A 40 16.66 -13.82 -16.25
N LEU A 41 15.74 -14.03 -17.19
CA LEU A 41 15.34 -15.39 -17.60
C LEU A 41 16.49 -16.23 -18.19
N ASN A 42 17.64 -15.60 -18.44
CA ASN A 42 18.85 -16.25 -19.00
C ASN A 42 20.10 -16.15 -18.10
N LEU A 43 20.01 -15.60 -16.90
CA LEU A 43 21.16 -15.41 -16.00
C LEU A 43 20.93 -16.10 -14.66
N LEU A 44 21.63 -17.19 -14.46
CA LEU A 44 22.03 -17.82 -13.19
C LEU A 44 20.91 -18.12 -12.19
N GLU A 45 20.44 -19.35 -12.25
CA GLU A 45 19.52 -19.98 -11.30
C GLU A 45 19.91 -19.78 -9.83
N ASP A 46 21.21 -19.73 -9.54
CA ASP A 46 21.77 -19.55 -8.19
C ASP A 46 21.59 -18.13 -7.65
N GLU A 47 21.69 -17.07 -8.46
CA GLU A 47 21.50 -15.69 -8.00
C GLU A 47 20.02 -15.40 -7.72
N LEU A 48 19.11 -15.94 -8.53
CA LEU A 48 17.67 -15.85 -8.27
C LEU A 48 17.29 -16.60 -7.00
N GLN A 49 17.90 -17.76 -6.74
CA GLN A 49 17.66 -18.50 -5.51
C GLN A 49 18.11 -17.72 -4.27
N LYS A 50 19.33 -17.16 -4.32
CA LYS A 50 19.84 -16.32 -3.23
C LYS A 50 18.95 -15.10 -2.97
N ALA A 51 18.54 -14.39 -4.03
CA ALA A 51 17.63 -13.25 -3.90
C ALA A 51 16.29 -13.64 -3.29
N PHE A 52 15.75 -14.80 -3.69
CA PHE A 52 14.51 -15.34 -3.12
C PHE A 52 14.66 -15.69 -1.63
N ASP A 53 15.75 -16.33 -1.24
CA ASP A 53 15.98 -16.72 0.17
C ASP A 53 16.23 -15.49 1.05
N ILE A 54 17.03 -14.51 0.60
CA ILE A 54 17.20 -13.22 1.27
C ILE A 54 15.85 -12.50 1.43
N SER A 55 15.00 -12.50 0.39
CA SER A 55 13.69 -11.86 0.46
C SER A 55 12.78 -12.51 1.52
N LYS A 56 12.83 -13.83 1.67
CA LYS A 56 12.08 -14.54 2.72
C LYS A 56 12.55 -14.17 4.13
N GLU A 57 13.84 -14.09 4.34
CA GLU A 57 14.41 -13.71 5.65
C GLU A 57 13.99 -12.28 6.02
N HIS A 58 14.04 -11.33 5.08
CA HIS A 58 13.59 -9.96 5.32
C HIS A 58 12.09 -9.88 5.61
N ILE A 59 11.24 -10.67 4.93
CA ILE A 59 9.81 -10.74 5.21
C ILE A 59 9.56 -11.27 6.63
N ILE A 60 10.24 -12.34 7.02
CA ILE A 60 10.10 -12.93 8.35
C ILE A 60 10.51 -11.91 9.44
N ALA A 61 11.63 -11.22 9.25
CA ALA A 61 12.08 -10.18 10.17
C ALA A 61 11.06 -9.01 10.25
N ALA A 62 10.56 -8.53 9.12
CA ALA A 62 9.55 -7.48 9.07
C ALA A 62 8.23 -7.86 9.76
N ILE A 63 7.80 -9.12 9.61
CA ILE A 63 6.61 -9.65 10.31
C ILE A 63 6.84 -9.67 11.82
N HIS A 64 8.00 -10.10 12.28
CA HIS A 64 8.30 -10.15 13.71
C HIS A 64 8.37 -8.78 14.37
N GLU A 65 8.85 -7.76 13.66
CA GLU A 65 9.06 -6.43 14.22
C GLU A 65 7.89 -5.47 14.02
N GLY A 66 7.19 -5.58 12.90
CA GLY A 66 6.31 -4.53 12.38
C GLY A 66 4.84 -4.86 12.27
N VAL A 67 4.39 -6.10 12.48
CA VAL A 67 2.98 -6.50 12.31
C VAL A 67 2.30 -6.69 13.66
N THR A 68 1.03 -6.30 13.77
CA THR A 68 0.20 -6.50 14.95
C THR A 68 -1.22 -6.91 14.59
N ILE A 69 -1.93 -7.49 15.53
CA ILE A 69 -3.36 -7.75 15.42
C ILE A 69 -4.11 -6.42 15.57
N TYR A 70 -5.13 -6.20 14.75
CA TYR A 70 -5.95 -5.00 14.78
C TYR A 70 -6.71 -4.87 16.11
N ASP A 71 -6.64 -3.68 16.71
CA ASP A 71 -7.33 -3.28 17.94
C ASP A 71 -8.20 -2.04 17.65
N PRO A 72 -9.54 -2.13 17.70
CA PRO A 72 -10.43 -1.03 17.35
C PRO A 72 -10.33 0.19 18.27
N SER A 73 -9.68 0.07 19.41
CA SER A 73 -9.48 1.18 20.36
C SER A 73 -8.29 2.07 20.03
N ARG A 74 -7.42 1.69 19.08
CA ARG A 74 -6.18 2.40 18.79
C ARG A 74 -6.33 3.38 17.65
N THR A 75 -5.65 4.52 17.76
CA THR A 75 -5.49 5.47 16.63
C THR A 75 -5.01 4.72 15.40
N THR A 76 -5.76 4.82 14.33
CA THR A 76 -5.54 4.06 13.08
C THR A 76 -5.26 5.02 11.93
N ALA A 77 -4.31 4.67 11.08
CA ALA A 77 -3.98 5.39 9.86
C ALA A 77 -4.03 4.47 8.64
N LEU A 78 -4.70 4.92 7.59
CA LEU A 78 -4.73 4.29 6.28
C LEU A 78 -3.88 5.13 5.33
N LEU A 79 -2.71 4.64 4.98
CA LEU A 79 -1.80 5.27 4.03
C LEU A 79 -2.06 4.68 2.65
N THR A 80 -2.21 5.53 1.64
CA THR A 80 -2.52 5.12 0.27
C THR A 80 -1.55 5.72 -0.72
N ASP A 81 -1.27 4.97 -1.78
CA ASP A 81 -0.38 5.38 -2.85
C ASP A 81 -0.84 4.83 -4.19
N TRP A 82 -0.61 5.59 -5.27
CA TRP A 82 -0.91 5.21 -6.63
C TRP A 82 0.26 5.47 -7.56
N SER A 83 0.47 4.56 -8.49
CA SER A 83 1.36 4.71 -9.63
C SER A 83 0.65 4.27 -10.93
N LYS A 84 1.26 4.55 -12.08
CA LYS A 84 0.74 4.05 -13.37
C LYS A 84 0.72 2.52 -13.46
N VAL A 85 1.47 1.83 -12.62
CA VAL A 85 1.59 0.36 -12.60
C VAL A 85 0.61 -0.27 -11.64
N GLY A 86 0.42 0.34 -10.46
CA GLY A 86 -0.39 -0.23 -9.41
C GLY A 86 -0.77 0.78 -8.35
N LEU A 87 -1.63 0.35 -7.46
CA LEU A 87 -2.05 1.08 -6.28
C LEU A 87 -2.02 0.17 -5.06
N GLY A 88 -1.85 0.78 -3.90
CA GLY A 88 -1.74 0.05 -2.66
C GLY A 88 -2.11 0.86 -1.44
N PHE A 89 -2.24 0.16 -0.32
CA PHE A 89 -2.43 0.78 0.98
C PHE A 89 -1.75 -0.01 2.09
N VAL A 90 -1.51 0.70 3.18
CA VAL A 90 -1.09 0.13 4.46
C VAL A 90 -2.00 0.67 5.55
N LEU A 91 -2.62 -0.22 6.30
CA LEU A 91 -3.35 0.12 7.52
C LEU A 91 -2.41 -0.07 8.70
N MET A 92 -2.20 0.99 9.47
CA MET A 92 -1.29 1.01 10.61
C MET A 92 -2.00 1.48 11.88
N GLN A 93 -1.54 1.00 13.02
CA GLN A 93 -2.03 1.42 14.33
C GLN A 93 -0.92 1.94 15.22
N LYS A 94 -1.25 2.99 15.98
CA LYS A 94 -0.32 3.66 16.88
C LYS A 94 -0.11 2.84 18.15
N HIS A 95 1.16 2.53 18.45
CA HIS A 95 1.61 1.82 19.65
C HIS A 95 2.56 2.66 20.53
N CYS A 96 2.89 3.89 20.08
CA CYS A 96 3.74 4.80 20.85
C CYS A 96 2.94 5.80 21.68
N SER A 97 3.58 6.40 22.65
CA SER A 97 3.06 7.49 23.48
C SER A 97 3.39 8.89 22.93
N CYS A 98 3.91 9.01 21.70
CA CYS A 98 4.20 10.30 21.08
C CYS A 98 2.95 11.18 21.04
N PRO A 99 3.05 12.48 21.37
CA PRO A 99 1.94 13.39 21.25
C PRO A 99 1.55 13.57 19.76
N GLY A 100 0.24 13.73 19.51
CA GLY A 100 -0.30 13.92 18.16
C GLY A 100 -0.66 12.63 17.45
N LYS A 101 -1.40 12.79 16.35
CA LYS A 101 -2.00 11.71 15.56
C LYS A 101 -1.33 11.56 14.19
N SER A 102 -0.23 12.27 13.92
CA SER A 102 0.47 12.17 12.65
C SER A 102 0.97 10.74 12.43
N PRO A 103 0.61 10.10 11.30
CA PRO A 103 1.17 8.81 10.96
C PRO A 103 2.70 8.87 10.93
N VAL A 104 3.33 7.77 11.40
CA VAL A 104 4.79 7.64 11.42
C VAL A 104 5.50 8.74 12.23
N CYS A 105 4.90 9.16 13.37
CA CYS A 105 5.52 10.14 14.29
C CYS A 105 6.87 9.70 14.87
N CYS A 106 7.17 8.39 14.82
CA CYS A 106 8.45 7.79 15.19
C CYS A 106 8.64 6.47 14.43
N SER A 107 9.89 6.02 14.30
CA SER A 107 10.27 4.88 13.47
C SER A 107 9.69 3.52 13.92
N THR A 108 9.34 3.37 15.20
CA THR A 108 8.90 2.08 15.77
C THR A 108 7.50 2.11 16.34
N GLY A 109 6.86 3.28 16.37
CA GLY A 109 5.61 3.49 17.10
C GLY A 109 4.35 3.14 16.32
N TRP A 110 4.43 2.93 15.04
CA TRP A 110 3.32 2.54 14.19
C TRP A 110 3.54 1.13 13.67
N LYS A 111 2.56 0.25 13.89
CA LYS A 111 2.64 -1.15 13.46
C LYS A 111 1.60 -1.44 12.39
N VAL A 112 2.00 -2.24 11.42
CA VAL A 112 1.15 -2.67 10.31
C VAL A 112 0.13 -3.70 10.81
N THR A 113 -1.13 -3.51 10.44
CA THR A 113 -2.22 -4.44 10.75
C THR A 113 -2.80 -5.08 9.51
N PHE A 114 -2.88 -4.33 8.41
CA PHE A 114 -3.42 -4.82 7.17
C PHE A 114 -2.79 -4.09 5.97
N VAL A 115 -2.57 -4.79 4.88
CA VAL A 115 -2.02 -4.23 3.64
C VAL A 115 -2.77 -4.77 2.44
N GLY A 116 -2.77 -4.01 1.36
CA GLY A 116 -3.32 -4.45 0.10
C GLY A 116 -2.69 -3.73 -1.08
N SER A 117 -2.59 -4.43 -2.19
CA SER A 117 -2.14 -3.85 -3.46
C SER A 117 -2.79 -4.54 -4.64
N ARG A 118 -2.84 -3.86 -5.77
CA ARG A 118 -3.21 -4.46 -7.06
C ARG A 118 -2.57 -3.70 -8.22
N PHE A 119 -2.44 -4.36 -9.34
CA PHE A 119 -2.06 -3.68 -10.59
C PHE A 119 -3.19 -2.80 -11.11
N CYS A 120 -2.79 -1.71 -11.77
CA CYS A 120 -3.71 -0.87 -12.52
C CYS A 120 -4.14 -1.57 -13.81
N SER A 121 -5.41 -1.40 -14.18
CA SER A 121 -5.86 -1.74 -15.52
C SER A 121 -5.25 -0.79 -16.56
N PRO A 122 -5.24 -1.14 -17.87
CA PRO A 122 -4.77 -0.24 -18.93
C PRO A 122 -5.47 1.12 -18.99
N ALA A 123 -6.70 1.22 -18.48
CA ALA A 123 -7.42 2.49 -18.36
C ALA A 123 -6.92 3.31 -17.17
N GLU A 124 -6.76 2.67 -16.01
CA GLU A 124 -6.31 3.31 -14.77
C GLU A 124 -4.85 3.80 -14.85
N SER A 125 -3.99 3.10 -15.60
CA SER A 125 -2.59 3.53 -15.83
C SER A 125 -2.47 4.85 -16.58
N ARG A 126 -3.55 5.31 -17.22
CA ARG A 126 -3.63 6.59 -17.95
C ARG A 126 -4.35 7.70 -17.18
N TYR A 127 -4.71 7.44 -15.93
CA TYR A 127 -5.36 8.47 -15.10
C TYR A 127 -4.41 9.64 -14.82
N ALA A 128 -4.98 10.84 -14.68
CA ALA A 128 -4.25 11.95 -14.13
C ALA A 128 -3.87 11.65 -12.66
N PRO A 129 -2.76 12.18 -12.14
CA PRO A 129 -2.31 11.87 -10.76
C PRO A 129 -3.43 12.00 -9.72
N ILE A 130 -4.20 13.09 -9.74
CA ILE A 130 -5.31 13.29 -8.81
C ILE A 130 -6.41 12.21 -8.93
N GLU A 131 -6.67 11.70 -10.13
CA GLU A 131 -7.65 10.62 -10.34
C GLU A 131 -7.12 9.29 -9.84
N GLY A 132 -5.82 9.01 -10.08
CA GLY A 132 -5.15 7.81 -9.61
C GLY A 132 -5.09 7.74 -8.10
N GLU A 133 -4.67 8.84 -7.45
CA GLU A 133 -4.64 8.93 -5.99
C GLU A 133 -6.06 8.83 -5.37
N SER A 134 -7.06 9.47 -5.99
CA SER A 134 -8.46 9.32 -5.56
C SER A 134 -8.94 7.87 -5.66
N LEU A 135 -8.53 7.17 -6.72
CA LEU A 135 -8.81 5.75 -6.90
C LEU A 135 -8.15 4.91 -5.81
N ALA A 136 -6.89 5.21 -5.45
CA ALA A 136 -6.18 4.51 -4.39
C ALA A 136 -6.93 4.66 -3.05
N VAL A 137 -7.33 5.87 -2.68
CA VAL A 137 -8.10 6.11 -1.44
C VAL A 137 -9.42 5.35 -1.46
N SER A 138 -10.23 5.50 -2.51
CA SER A 138 -11.55 4.86 -2.62
C SER A 138 -11.45 3.33 -2.56
N TRP A 139 -10.52 2.75 -3.30
CA TRP A 139 -10.30 1.30 -3.31
C TRP A 139 -9.77 0.80 -1.97
N SER A 140 -8.88 1.53 -1.32
CA SER A 140 -8.30 1.17 -0.03
C SER A 140 -9.33 1.16 1.08
N LEU A 141 -10.21 2.17 1.13
CA LEU A 141 -11.33 2.23 2.07
C LEU A 141 -12.29 1.06 1.87
N GLU A 142 -12.61 0.72 0.62
CA GLU A 142 -13.45 -0.45 0.31
C GLU A 142 -12.79 -1.76 0.80
N LYS A 143 -11.49 -1.94 0.59
CA LYS A 143 -10.77 -3.15 1.00
C LYS A 143 -10.58 -3.24 2.51
N ALA A 144 -10.33 -2.12 3.16
CA ALA A 144 -10.15 -2.04 4.60
C ALA A 144 -11.46 -1.85 5.38
N LYS A 145 -12.62 -1.82 4.74
CA LYS A 145 -13.91 -1.41 5.33
C LYS A 145 -14.24 -2.07 6.67
N TYR A 146 -13.93 -3.35 6.84
CA TYR A 146 -14.20 -4.06 8.09
C TYR A 146 -13.37 -3.57 9.29
N PHE A 147 -12.30 -2.83 9.04
CA PHE A 147 -11.43 -2.24 10.04
C PHE A 147 -11.70 -0.75 10.24
N VAL A 148 -12.08 -0.04 9.17
CA VAL A 148 -12.13 1.42 9.18
C VAL A 148 -13.54 2.00 9.27
N LEU A 149 -14.57 1.24 8.90
CA LEU A 149 -15.95 1.72 8.92
C LEU A 149 -16.40 2.00 10.36
N GLY A 150 -16.79 3.24 10.63
CA GLY A 150 -17.20 3.69 11.97
C GLY A 150 -16.07 3.81 12.98
N HIS A 151 -14.82 3.73 12.54
CA HIS A 151 -13.67 3.91 13.44
C HIS A 151 -13.56 5.37 13.92
N PRO A 152 -13.58 5.64 15.24
CA PRO A 152 -13.68 7.01 15.77
C PRO A 152 -12.42 7.84 15.58
N ASP A 153 -11.27 7.20 15.38
CA ASP A 153 -9.96 7.85 15.30
C ASP A 153 -9.14 7.31 14.10
N LEU A 154 -9.72 7.48 12.90
CA LEU A 154 -9.11 7.13 11.62
C LEU A 154 -8.52 8.36 10.95
N THR A 155 -7.27 8.24 10.49
CA THR A 155 -6.62 9.19 9.60
C THR A 155 -6.35 8.53 8.26
N VAL A 156 -6.85 9.10 7.16
CA VAL A 156 -6.46 8.70 5.81
C VAL A 156 -5.34 9.63 5.35
N ALA A 157 -4.20 9.06 4.99
CA ALA A 157 -3.01 9.79 4.58
C ALA A 157 -2.65 9.51 3.12
N THR A 158 -2.37 10.56 2.38
CA THR A 158 -1.90 10.55 0.99
C THR A 158 -0.80 11.59 0.84
N ASP A 159 0.13 11.40 -0.08
CA ASP A 159 1.18 12.37 -0.40
C ASP A 159 0.71 13.47 -1.37
N HIS A 160 -0.51 13.35 -1.94
CA HIS A 160 -1.05 14.26 -2.93
C HIS A 160 -1.88 15.40 -2.31
N GLN A 161 -1.26 16.54 -2.00
CA GLN A 161 -1.92 17.70 -1.36
C GLN A 161 -3.26 18.14 -1.99
N PRO A 162 -3.44 18.19 -3.34
CA PRO A 162 -4.72 18.55 -3.94
C PRO A 162 -5.87 17.62 -3.54
N LEU A 163 -5.57 16.38 -3.19
CA LEU A 163 -6.56 15.40 -2.78
C LEU A 163 -7.20 15.73 -1.44
N LEU A 164 -6.47 16.36 -0.53
CA LEU A 164 -6.99 16.76 0.78
C LEU A 164 -8.19 17.71 0.64
N LYS A 165 -8.09 18.68 -0.27
CA LYS A 165 -9.21 19.59 -0.57
C LYS A 165 -10.36 18.90 -1.28
N LEU A 166 -10.05 17.99 -2.21
CA LEU A 166 -11.05 17.26 -2.98
C LEU A 166 -11.89 16.34 -2.10
N LEU A 167 -11.25 15.51 -1.28
CA LEU A 167 -11.92 14.52 -0.45
C LEU A 167 -12.46 15.09 0.87
N GLY A 168 -11.84 16.16 1.38
CA GLY A 168 -12.27 16.86 2.60
C GLY A 168 -13.42 17.83 2.32
N ASP A 169 -13.09 19.08 2.14
CA ASP A 169 -14.04 20.20 2.26
C ASP A 169 -14.92 20.46 1.03
N ARG A 170 -14.53 19.96 -0.16
CA ARG A 170 -15.30 20.25 -1.38
C ARG A 170 -16.61 19.47 -1.42
N ALA A 171 -17.72 20.15 -1.65
CA ALA A 171 -19.01 19.50 -1.85
C ALA A 171 -19.02 18.65 -3.13
N LEU A 172 -19.84 17.58 -3.17
CA LEU A 172 -19.91 16.72 -4.35
C LEU A 172 -20.36 17.49 -5.60
N GLU A 173 -21.32 18.37 -5.45
CA GLU A 173 -21.88 19.23 -6.53
C GLU A 173 -20.84 20.17 -7.15
N ASP A 174 -19.77 20.50 -6.41
CA ASP A 174 -18.67 21.36 -6.88
C ASP A 174 -17.59 20.59 -7.66
N ILE A 175 -17.76 19.30 -7.89
CA ILE A 175 -16.80 18.46 -8.60
C ILE A 175 -17.24 18.24 -10.05
N PRO A 176 -16.68 19.00 -11.02
CA PRO A 176 -17.12 18.91 -12.41
C PRO A 176 -16.64 17.62 -13.12
N ASN A 177 -15.61 16.96 -12.61
CA ASN A 177 -15.08 15.73 -13.19
C ASN A 177 -15.90 14.53 -12.68
N PRO A 178 -16.67 13.83 -13.57
CA PRO A 178 -17.56 12.72 -13.15
C PRO A 178 -16.79 11.57 -12.48
N ARG A 179 -15.55 11.34 -12.88
CA ARG A 179 -14.73 10.28 -12.27
C ARG A 179 -14.36 10.63 -10.83
N LEU A 180 -13.89 11.85 -10.60
CA LEU A 180 -13.56 12.32 -9.25
C LEU A 180 -14.82 12.40 -8.36
N PHE A 181 -15.97 12.81 -8.92
CA PHE A 181 -17.24 12.76 -8.24
C PHE A 181 -17.57 11.34 -7.74
N ASN A 182 -17.57 10.36 -8.65
CA ASN A 182 -17.89 8.97 -8.32
C ASN A 182 -16.89 8.35 -7.32
N LEU A 183 -15.61 8.73 -7.40
CA LEU A 183 -14.59 8.27 -6.45
C LEU A 183 -14.81 8.87 -5.07
N LYS A 184 -15.13 10.17 -4.98
CA LYS A 184 -15.44 10.81 -3.70
C LYS A 184 -16.73 10.24 -3.08
N GLU A 185 -17.78 10.07 -3.86
CA GLU A 185 -19.04 9.48 -3.38
C GLU A 185 -18.80 8.13 -2.69
N LYS A 186 -17.90 7.31 -3.21
CA LYS A 186 -17.55 6.03 -2.60
C LYS A 186 -16.75 6.14 -1.30
N THR A 187 -16.23 7.32 -0.97
CA THR A 187 -15.47 7.55 0.28
C THR A 187 -16.33 8.07 1.42
N LEU A 188 -17.57 8.44 1.12
CA LEU A 188 -18.57 8.90 2.10
C LEU A 188 -19.34 7.74 2.70
#